data_03fee1e399c85da086e1667ea245b4fd
#
_entry.id   03fee1e399c85da086e1667ea245b4fd
#
_cell.length_a   1.000
_cell.length_b   1.000
_cell.length_c   1.000
_cell.angle_alpha   90.00
_cell.angle_beta   90.00
_cell.angle_gamma   90.00
#
_symmetry.space_group_name_H-M   'P 1'
#
loop_
_entity.id
_entity.type
_entity.pdbx_description
1 polymer ?
#
loop_
_entity_poly.entity_id
_entity_poly.type
_entity_poly.pdbx_seq_one_letter_code
_entity_poly.pdbx_strand_id
1 'polypeptide(L)'
;NGIAVILDVALNHAFGRNPMDRMWMNDPDGDGWGSPSVENPYFNFSAMHSYNVGNDFNHQQPRTKNYVKRVIKQWIEEYKIDGFRWDLSKGFTQNCPAAVAGGQDNCTNTYQQDRVDVLKEYADYSWSLDPTHYVIFEHLGTNTEEQQWANYKIAETPSKGVMMWGNMNANYNELLMGYSANIAGMTSQSRGFTANRLMGYAESHDEERLMYKNLQYGNTTNPAYNVKNLDIALSRMSAIGAVSLLVPGPKMIWQFAELGFDK
;
A
#
# COMPACT_ATOMS: atom_id res chain seq x y z
N ASN A 1 24.43 5.93 -7.62
CA ASN A 1 24.26 7.22 -6.93
C ASN A 1 23.96 7.06 -5.42
N GLY A 2 23.84 5.81 -4.92
CA GLY A 2 23.57 5.54 -3.50
C GLY A 2 22.13 5.77 -3.05
N ILE A 3 21.20 5.93 -3.99
CA ILE A 3 19.76 6.06 -3.73
C ILE A 3 19.07 4.79 -4.22
N ALA A 4 18.36 4.10 -3.33
CA ALA A 4 17.58 2.92 -3.67
C ALA A 4 16.38 3.28 -4.56
N VAL A 5 16.08 2.44 -5.55
CA VAL A 5 14.93 2.58 -6.44
C VAL A 5 13.88 1.54 -6.06
N ILE A 6 12.70 2.02 -5.68
CA ILE A 6 11.56 1.18 -5.34
C ILE A 6 10.55 1.23 -6.48
N LEU A 7 10.18 0.07 -7.01
CA LEU A 7 9.16 -0.03 -8.04
C LEU A 7 7.79 -0.29 -7.38
N ASP A 8 6.81 0.51 -7.77
CA ASP A 8 5.41 0.28 -7.40
C ASP A 8 4.80 -0.76 -8.35
N VAL A 9 4.25 -1.85 -7.80
CA VAL A 9 3.71 -2.97 -8.58
C VAL A 9 2.27 -3.28 -8.21
N ALA A 10 1.38 -3.24 -9.20
CA ALA A 10 0.01 -3.69 -9.08
C ALA A 10 -0.10 -5.14 -9.57
N LEU A 11 -0.02 -6.10 -8.66
CA LEU A 11 -0.11 -7.54 -8.94
C LEU A 11 -1.30 -8.21 -8.25
N ASN A 12 -2.21 -7.42 -7.67
CA ASN A 12 -3.49 -7.90 -7.14
C ASN A 12 -4.53 -8.06 -8.26
N HIS A 13 -4.47 -7.23 -9.32
CA HIS A 13 -5.40 -7.21 -10.44
C HIS A 13 -4.72 -6.92 -11.78
N ALA A 14 -5.46 -7.07 -12.87
CA ALA A 14 -5.08 -6.57 -14.18
C ALA A 14 -6.34 -6.15 -14.97
N PHE A 15 -6.16 -5.31 -15.98
CA PHE A 15 -7.26 -4.90 -16.85
C PHE A 15 -7.46 -5.86 -18.03
N GLY A 16 -8.68 -5.89 -18.58
CA GLY A 16 -9.15 -6.84 -19.58
C GLY A 16 -8.38 -6.94 -20.89
N ARG A 17 -7.41 -6.03 -21.15
CA ARG A 17 -6.46 -6.19 -22.27
C ARG A 17 -5.15 -6.84 -21.87
N ASN A 18 -5.02 -7.33 -20.64
CA ASN A 18 -3.91 -8.16 -20.23
C ASN A 18 -3.86 -9.42 -21.10
N PRO A 19 -2.70 -9.82 -21.64
CA PRO A 19 -2.61 -11.03 -22.51
C PRO A 19 -3.09 -12.32 -21.84
N MET A 20 -2.91 -12.46 -20.53
CA MET A 20 -3.36 -13.65 -19.79
C MET A 20 -4.87 -13.68 -19.56
N ASP A 21 -5.52 -12.52 -19.58
CA ASP A 21 -6.97 -12.43 -19.57
C ASP A 21 -7.52 -12.75 -20.95
N ARG A 22 -7.03 -12.08 -21.99
CA ARG A 22 -7.50 -12.22 -23.37
C ARG A 22 -7.40 -13.64 -23.92
N MET A 23 -6.44 -14.45 -23.46
CA MET A 23 -6.33 -15.86 -23.89
C MET A 23 -7.43 -16.75 -23.31
N TRP A 24 -8.10 -16.35 -22.21
CA TRP A 24 -9.16 -17.08 -21.54
C TRP A 24 -10.24 -16.10 -21.05
N MET A 25 -10.75 -15.29 -21.95
CA MET A 25 -11.73 -14.27 -21.68
C MET A 25 -13.14 -14.75 -22.09
N ASN A 26 -14.15 -14.29 -21.37
CA ASN A 26 -15.54 -14.41 -21.76
C ASN A 26 -15.92 -13.15 -22.54
N ASP A 27 -15.92 -13.22 -23.85
CA ASP A 27 -16.16 -12.13 -24.79
C ASP A 27 -17.27 -12.53 -25.76
N PRO A 28 -18.57 -12.46 -25.34
CA PRO A 28 -19.68 -12.99 -26.12
C PRO A 28 -20.03 -12.11 -27.36
N ASP A 29 -19.65 -10.86 -27.38
CA ASP A 29 -19.91 -9.93 -28.49
C ASP A 29 -18.69 -9.72 -29.43
N GLY A 30 -17.54 -10.27 -29.04
CA GLY A 30 -16.34 -10.28 -29.88
C GLY A 30 -15.64 -8.91 -30.01
N ASP A 31 -15.87 -8.00 -29.08
CA ASP A 31 -15.30 -6.66 -29.11
C ASP A 31 -13.86 -6.58 -28.55
N GLY A 32 -13.36 -7.69 -28.00
CA GLY A 32 -12.04 -7.81 -27.37
C GLY A 32 -12.00 -7.35 -25.93
N TRP A 33 -13.16 -7.21 -25.29
CA TRP A 33 -13.31 -6.90 -23.87
C TRP A 33 -14.21 -7.93 -23.20
N GLY A 34 -13.89 -8.28 -21.97
CA GLY A 34 -14.71 -9.23 -21.22
C GLY A 34 -14.12 -9.52 -19.85
N SER A 35 -14.85 -10.30 -19.09
CA SER A 35 -14.35 -10.83 -17.81
C SER A 35 -13.51 -12.10 -18.05
N PRO A 36 -12.66 -12.50 -17.09
CA PRO A 36 -12.00 -13.80 -17.15
C PRO A 36 -13.04 -14.91 -17.28
N SER A 37 -12.75 -15.91 -18.12
CA SER A 37 -13.58 -17.11 -18.15
C SER A 37 -13.36 -17.94 -16.87
N VAL A 38 -14.29 -18.85 -16.58
CA VAL A 38 -14.17 -19.78 -15.44
C VAL A 38 -12.96 -20.71 -15.55
N GLU A 39 -12.41 -20.87 -16.74
CA GLU A 39 -11.25 -21.71 -17.03
C GLU A 39 -9.94 -20.91 -17.01
N ASN A 40 -9.99 -19.58 -16.76
CA ASN A 40 -8.79 -18.77 -16.74
C ASN A 40 -7.83 -19.26 -15.64
N PRO A 41 -6.57 -19.63 -15.99
CA PRO A 41 -5.65 -20.20 -15.03
C PRO A 41 -4.89 -19.16 -14.18
N TYR A 42 -5.17 -17.86 -14.36
CA TYR A 42 -4.53 -16.76 -13.65
C TYR A 42 -5.50 -15.93 -12.84
N PHE A 43 -6.71 -15.69 -13.35
CA PHE A 43 -7.69 -14.79 -12.76
C PHE A 43 -8.88 -15.54 -12.18
N ASN A 44 -9.51 -14.94 -11.19
CA ASN A 44 -10.82 -15.35 -10.72
C ASN A 44 -11.92 -14.90 -11.69
N PHE A 45 -12.93 -15.71 -11.86
CA PHE A 45 -14.14 -15.33 -12.61
C PHE A 45 -14.87 -14.13 -11.96
N SER A 46 -14.87 -14.08 -10.63
CA SER A 46 -15.38 -12.99 -9.83
C SER A 46 -14.36 -12.67 -8.74
N ALA A 47 -14.22 -11.38 -8.39
CA ALA A 47 -13.26 -10.96 -7.38
C ALA A 47 -13.52 -11.61 -6.02
N MET A 48 -12.46 -12.12 -5.41
CA MET A 48 -12.46 -12.78 -4.10
C MET A 48 -12.08 -11.85 -2.96
N HIS A 49 -12.17 -10.53 -3.19
CA HIS A 49 -11.95 -9.46 -2.23
C HIS A 49 -12.68 -8.19 -2.66
N SER A 50 -12.89 -7.26 -1.70
CA SER A 50 -13.36 -5.91 -1.99
C SER A 50 -12.23 -5.03 -2.58
N TYR A 51 -12.61 -3.85 -3.07
CA TYR A 51 -11.70 -2.85 -3.66
C TYR A 51 -11.07 -3.29 -5.00
N ASN A 52 -11.64 -4.30 -5.64
CA ASN A 52 -11.17 -4.73 -6.95
C ASN A 52 -11.47 -3.67 -8.02
N VAL A 53 -10.47 -3.32 -8.82
CA VAL A 53 -10.57 -2.30 -9.89
C VAL A 53 -10.36 -2.87 -11.29
N GLY A 54 -10.23 -4.18 -11.41
CA GLY A 54 -10.00 -4.91 -12.66
C GLY A 54 -10.28 -6.38 -12.49
N ASN A 55 -9.58 -7.23 -13.25
CA ASN A 55 -9.66 -8.67 -13.11
C ASN A 55 -8.76 -9.14 -11.97
N ASP A 56 -9.31 -9.84 -11.00
CA ASP A 56 -8.67 -10.29 -9.77
C ASP A 56 -7.74 -11.49 -10.03
N PHE A 57 -6.45 -11.36 -9.71
CA PHE A 57 -5.51 -12.48 -9.79
C PHE A 57 -5.77 -13.53 -8.72
N ASN A 58 -5.86 -14.78 -9.13
CA ASN A 58 -5.94 -15.89 -8.19
C ASN A 58 -4.55 -16.30 -7.69
N HIS A 59 -4.12 -15.78 -6.56
CA HIS A 59 -2.81 -16.04 -5.98
C HIS A 59 -2.64 -17.44 -5.35
N GLN A 60 -3.67 -18.28 -5.33
CA GLN A 60 -3.55 -19.68 -4.96
C GLN A 60 -3.25 -20.57 -6.18
N GLN A 61 -3.41 -20.06 -7.40
CA GLN A 61 -3.08 -20.79 -8.63
C GLN A 61 -1.56 -20.82 -8.86
N PRO A 62 -0.98 -22.02 -9.12
CA PRO A 62 0.46 -22.16 -9.37
C PRO A 62 0.96 -21.31 -10.55
N ARG A 63 0.11 -21.11 -11.57
CA ARG A 63 0.48 -20.32 -12.76
C ARG A 63 0.60 -18.82 -12.41
N THR A 64 -0.30 -18.30 -11.60
CA THR A 64 -0.22 -16.93 -11.08
C THR A 64 1.03 -16.75 -10.23
N LYS A 65 1.29 -17.66 -9.30
CA LYS A 65 2.51 -17.63 -8.48
C LYS A 65 3.78 -17.63 -9.32
N ASN A 66 3.84 -18.48 -10.34
CA ASN A 66 4.97 -18.53 -11.27
C ASN A 66 5.12 -17.24 -12.07
N TYR A 67 4.01 -16.66 -12.54
CA TYR A 67 4.03 -15.36 -13.21
C TYR A 67 4.60 -14.26 -12.32
N VAL A 68 4.09 -14.13 -11.09
CA VAL A 68 4.57 -13.14 -10.12
C VAL A 68 6.06 -13.32 -9.82
N LYS A 69 6.52 -14.55 -9.59
CA LYS A 69 7.94 -14.85 -9.39
C LYS A 69 8.80 -14.47 -10.59
N ARG A 70 8.30 -14.64 -11.81
CA ARG A 70 9.02 -14.19 -13.01
C ARG A 70 9.09 -12.67 -13.10
N VAL A 71 8.03 -11.97 -12.72
CA VAL A 71 8.03 -10.48 -12.63
C VAL A 71 9.07 -10.02 -11.62
N ILE A 72 9.06 -10.58 -10.40
CA ILE A 72 10.04 -10.28 -9.36
C ILE A 72 11.47 -10.49 -9.88
N LYS A 73 11.73 -11.66 -10.46
CA LYS A 73 13.05 -12.00 -10.97
C LYS A 73 13.52 -11.04 -12.05
N GLN A 74 12.66 -10.74 -13.02
CA GLN A 74 12.97 -9.83 -14.11
C GLN A 74 13.41 -8.45 -13.62
N TRP A 75 12.64 -7.87 -12.69
CA TRP A 75 12.95 -6.54 -12.18
C TRP A 75 14.21 -6.51 -11.31
N ILE A 76 14.42 -7.53 -10.49
CA ILE A 76 15.63 -7.61 -9.64
C ILE A 76 16.87 -7.91 -10.47
N GLU A 77 16.83 -8.92 -11.36
CA GLU A 77 18.04 -9.38 -12.05
C GLU A 77 18.41 -8.51 -13.26
N GLU A 78 17.42 -8.05 -14.04
CA GLU A 78 17.69 -7.31 -15.27
C GLU A 78 17.72 -5.79 -15.03
N TYR A 79 16.75 -5.26 -14.29
CA TYR A 79 16.63 -3.82 -14.06
C TYR A 79 17.30 -3.34 -12.78
N LYS A 80 17.76 -4.27 -11.92
CA LYS A 80 18.52 -3.97 -10.69
C LYS A 80 17.81 -2.99 -9.78
N ILE A 81 16.49 -3.11 -9.65
CA ILE A 81 15.73 -2.33 -8.67
C ILE A 81 16.02 -2.82 -7.26
N ASP A 82 15.94 -1.93 -6.29
CA ASP A 82 16.31 -2.22 -4.91
C ASP A 82 15.11 -2.66 -4.05
N GLY A 83 13.89 -2.50 -4.54
CA GLY A 83 12.69 -2.89 -3.79
C GLY A 83 11.40 -2.81 -4.58
N PHE A 84 10.34 -3.40 -3.99
CA PHE A 84 8.96 -3.26 -4.46
C PHE A 84 8.06 -2.64 -3.39
N ARG A 85 7.18 -1.73 -3.82
CA ARG A 85 5.94 -1.42 -3.11
C ARG A 85 4.81 -2.20 -3.78
N TRP A 86 4.14 -3.05 -3.03
CA TRP A 86 3.04 -3.89 -3.51
C TRP A 86 1.71 -3.17 -3.27
N ASP A 87 1.06 -2.84 -4.35
CA ASP A 87 -0.25 -2.18 -4.35
C ASP A 87 -1.34 -3.11 -3.84
N LEU A 88 -2.25 -2.57 -3.04
CA LEU A 88 -3.45 -3.24 -2.55
C LEU A 88 -3.20 -4.70 -2.12
N SER A 89 -2.30 -4.93 -1.16
CA SER A 89 -1.99 -6.29 -0.68
C SER A 89 -3.20 -7.02 -0.09
N LYS A 90 -4.28 -6.31 0.25
CA LYS A 90 -5.58 -6.90 0.60
C LYS A 90 -6.16 -7.78 -0.50
N GLY A 91 -5.86 -7.47 -1.75
CA GLY A 91 -6.33 -8.20 -2.93
C GLY A 91 -5.71 -9.58 -3.14
N PHE A 92 -4.79 -10.01 -2.28
CA PHE A 92 -4.12 -11.33 -2.42
C PHE A 92 -4.87 -12.48 -1.75
N THR A 93 -5.98 -12.23 -1.06
CA THR A 93 -6.84 -13.28 -0.47
C THR A 93 -7.79 -13.90 -1.50
N GLN A 94 -8.11 -15.17 -1.27
CA GLN A 94 -9.13 -15.91 -2.02
C GLN A 94 -10.34 -16.29 -1.13
N ASN A 95 -10.41 -15.72 0.08
CA ASN A 95 -11.37 -16.15 1.11
C ASN A 95 -12.63 -15.27 1.20
N CYS A 96 -12.67 -14.14 0.48
CA CYS A 96 -13.70 -13.12 0.64
C CYS A 96 -14.54 -12.91 -0.64
N PRO A 97 -15.27 -13.95 -1.10
CA PRO A 97 -16.20 -13.79 -2.24
C PRO A 97 -17.35 -12.84 -1.91
N ALA A 98 -18.01 -12.31 -2.91
CA ALA A 98 -19.12 -11.36 -2.75
C ALA A 98 -20.24 -11.87 -1.80
N ALA A 99 -20.47 -13.18 -1.77
CA ALA A 99 -21.48 -13.83 -0.94
C ALA A 99 -20.96 -14.29 0.45
N VAL A 100 -19.79 -13.84 0.88
CA VAL A 100 -19.24 -14.25 2.18
C VAL A 100 -20.09 -13.76 3.35
N ALA A 101 -20.26 -14.61 4.37
CA ALA A 101 -20.99 -14.24 5.58
C ALA A 101 -20.35 -13.02 6.27
N GLY A 102 -21.14 -12.06 6.65
CA GLY A 102 -20.68 -10.81 7.27
C GLY A 102 -20.25 -9.71 6.29
N GLY A 103 -20.30 -10.00 4.98
CA GLY A 103 -20.02 -9.04 3.91
C GLY A 103 -18.56 -9.05 3.45
N GLN A 104 -18.36 -8.81 2.17
CA GLN A 104 -17.06 -8.86 1.51
C GLN A 104 -16.06 -7.86 2.09
N ASP A 105 -16.49 -6.62 2.33
CA ASP A 105 -15.63 -5.57 2.91
C ASP A 105 -15.10 -5.96 4.29
N ASN A 106 -15.98 -6.44 5.16
CA ASN A 106 -15.57 -6.88 6.49
C ASN A 106 -14.58 -8.04 6.42
N CYS A 107 -14.83 -9.03 5.58
CA CYS A 107 -13.93 -10.15 5.33
C CYS A 107 -12.56 -9.65 4.83
N THR A 108 -12.55 -8.81 3.80
CA THR A 108 -11.32 -8.28 3.19
C THR A 108 -10.49 -7.46 4.18
N ASN A 109 -11.14 -6.72 5.08
CA ASN A 109 -10.48 -5.86 6.06
C ASN A 109 -10.04 -6.59 7.34
N THR A 110 -10.42 -7.86 7.52
CA THR A 110 -9.98 -8.68 8.65
C THR A 110 -8.85 -9.63 8.25
N TYR A 111 -8.26 -10.30 9.24
CA TYR A 111 -7.13 -11.21 9.06
C TYR A 111 -7.45 -12.36 8.09
N GLN A 112 -6.57 -12.56 7.08
CA GLN A 112 -6.66 -13.66 6.12
C GLN A 112 -5.33 -14.39 6.00
N GLN A 113 -5.28 -15.64 6.45
CA GLN A 113 -4.04 -16.44 6.50
C GLN A 113 -3.48 -16.72 5.10
N ASP A 114 -4.34 -16.93 4.10
CA ASP A 114 -3.93 -17.27 2.74
C ASP A 114 -3.10 -16.16 2.09
N ARG A 115 -3.49 -14.90 2.27
CA ARG A 115 -2.70 -13.76 1.77
C ARG A 115 -1.44 -13.52 2.60
N VAL A 116 -1.48 -13.79 3.92
CA VAL A 116 -0.27 -13.76 4.76
C VAL A 116 0.77 -14.70 4.19
N ASP A 117 0.38 -15.93 3.88
CA ASP A 117 1.30 -16.97 3.42
C ASP A 117 1.85 -16.68 2.02
N VAL A 118 0.99 -16.30 1.06
CA VAL A 118 1.45 -16.04 -0.32
C VAL A 118 2.34 -14.80 -0.40
N LEU A 119 2.05 -13.75 0.37
CA LEU A 119 2.89 -12.55 0.39
C LEU A 119 4.23 -12.80 1.09
N LYS A 120 4.29 -13.69 2.10
CA LYS A 120 5.57 -14.19 2.64
C LYS A 120 6.35 -15.00 1.60
N GLU A 121 5.67 -15.83 0.81
CA GLU A 121 6.28 -16.59 -0.28
C GLU A 121 6.95 -15.66 -1.31
N TYR A 122 6.29 -14.56 -1.68
CA TYR A 122 6.85 -13.60 -2.63
C TYR A 122 7.99 -12.77 -2.03
N ALA A 123 7.87 -12.38 -0.76
CA ALA A 123 8.95 -11.72 -0.04
C ALA A 123 10.19 -12.62 0.07
N ASP A 124 10.02 -13.87 0.44
CA ASP A 124 11.11 -14.85 0.50
C ASP A 124 11.77 -15.06 -0.85
N TYR A 125 10.97 -15.11 -1.93
CA TYR A 125 11.52 -15.23 -3.28
C TYR A 125 12.34 -14.00 -3.67
N SER A 126 11.89 -12.79 -3.35
CA SER A 126 12.66 -11.55 -3.56
C SER A 126 14.00 -11.61 -2.81
N TRP A 127 13.96 -11.98 -1.54
CA TRP A 127 15.17 -12.09 -0.69
C TRP A 127 16.09 -13.24 -1.09
N SER A 128 15.60 -14.27 -1.79
CA SER A 128 16.44 -15.32 -2.34
C SER A 128 17.28 -14.85 -3.53
N LEU A 129 16.80 -13.83 -4.25
CA LEU A 129 17.50 -13.21 -5.39
C LEU A 129 18.41 -12.08 -4.94
N ASP A 130 17.93 -11.24 -4.03
CA ASP A 130 18.69 -10.18 -3.38
C ASP A 130 18.35 -10.12 -1.88
N PRO A 131 19.26 -10.56 -0.99
CA PRO A 131 19.01 -10.56 0.45
C PRO A 131 18.77 -9.18 1.06
N THR A 132 19.09 -8.11 0.34
CA THR A 132 18.93 -6.71 0.80
C THR A 132 17.71 -6.02 0.21
N HIS A 133 16.95 -6.70 -0.66
CA HIS A 133 15.81 -6.15 -1.36
C HIS A 133 14.73 -5.63 -0.41
N TYR A 134 14.26 -4.41 -0.65
CA TYR A 134 13.17 -3.82 0.13
C TYR A 134 11.82 -4.39 -0.29
N VAL A 135 11.03 -4.82 0.69
CA VAL A 135 9.65 -5.28 0.48
C VAL A 135 8.73 -4.37 1.28
N ILE A 136 7.79 -3.74 0.59
CA ILE A 136 6.87 -2.76 1.17
C ILE A 136 5.45 -3.15 0.76
N PHE A 137 4.51 -3.22 1.72
CA PHE A 137 3.10 -3.50 1.42
C PHE A 137 2.23 -2.29 1.72
N GLU A 138 1.40 -1.92 0.74
CA GLU A 138 0.21 -1.16 1.02
C GLU A 138 -0.88 -2.14 1.46
N HIS A 139 -1.08 -2.23 2.77
CA HIS A 139 -2.10 -3.13 3.34
C HIS A 139 -3.22 -2.36 4.00
N LEU A 140 -2.89 -1.45 4.91
CA LEU A 140 -3.85 -0.60 5.61
C LEU A 140 -4.94 -1.43 6.30
N GLY A 141 -4.55 -2.53 6.90
CA GLY A 141 -5.42 -3.51 7.55
C GLY A 141 -5.29 -3.53 9.06
N THR A 142 -5.58 -4.70 9.65
CA THR A 142 -5.46 -4.89 11.09
C THR A 142 -4.00 -5.02 11.53
N ASN A 143 -3.67 -4.45 12.69
CA ASN A 143 -2.31 -4.55 13.23
C ASN A 143 -1.86 -6.00 13.43
N THR A 144 -2.77 -6.90 13.79
CA THR A 144 -2.48 -8.33 13.98
C THR A 144 -2.01 -9.01 12.70
N GLU A 145 -2.54 -8.62 11.57
CA GLU A 145 -2.13 -9.15 10.28
C GLU A 145 -0.83 -8.48 9.80
N GLU A 146 -0.72 -7.17 9.91
CA GLU A 146 0.49 -6.42 9.55
C GLU A 146 1.72 -6.88 10.33
N GLN A 147 1.56 -7.26 11.61
CA GLN A 147 2.61 -7.86 12.43
C GLN A 147 3.19 -9.15 11.84
N GLN A 148 2.38 -9.93 11.09
CA GLN A 148 2.84 -11.17 10.46
C GLN A 148 3.93 -10.93 9.43
N TRP A 149 3.91 -9.77 8.78
CA TRP A 149 4.91 -9.40 7.79
C TRP A 149 5.99 -8.49 8.38
N ALA A 150 5.59 -7.48 9.16
CA ALA A 150 6.54 -6.54 9.75
C ALA A 150 7.57 -7.21 10.66
N ASN A 151 7.15 -8.25 11.39
CA ASN A 151 8.02 -9.01 12.31
C ASN A 151 8.67 -10.26 11.65
N TYR A 152 8.37 -10.52 10.36
CA TYR A 152 8.85 -11.73 9.69
C TYR A 152 10.35 -11.68 9.44
N LYS A 153 11.07 -12.69 9.92
CA LYS A 153 12.53 -12.85 9.74
C LYS A 153 13.37 -11.65 10.23
N ILE A 154 12.87 -10.91 11.22
CA ILE A 154 13.59 -9.74 11.80
C ILE A 154 14.93 -10.14 12.41
N ALA A 155 15.04 -11.36 12.95
CA ALA A 155 16.27 -11.85 13.58
C ALA A 155 17.34 -12.33 12.57
N GLU A 156 17.03 -12.39 11.29
CA GLU A 156 18.00 -12.79 10.27
C GLU A 156 19.05 -11.69 10.00
N THR A 157 20.17 -12.08 9.39
CA THR A 157 21.24 -11.15 8.97
C THR A 157 21.44 -11.28 7.45
N PRO A 158 21.19 -10.22 6.66
CA PRO A 158 20.58 -8.95 7.07
C PRO A 158 19.15 -9.10 7.59
N SER A 159 18.77 -8.25 8.53
CA SER A 159 17.41 -8.24 9.10
C SER A 159 16.37 -8.03 8.01
N LYS A 160 15.36 -8.90 7.95
CA LYS A 160 14.23 -8.81 7.01
C LYS A 160 13.11 -7.95 7.62
N GLY A 161 11.89 -8.38 7.46
CA GLY A 161 10.69 -7.65 7.83
C GLY A 161 10.19 -6.76 6.71
N VAL A 162 8.90 -6.89 6.43
CA VAL A 162 8.23 -6.08 5.41
C VAL A 162 7.93 -4.70 5.99
N MET A 163 8.19 -3.64 5.24
CA MET A 163 7.73 -2.31 5.60
C MET A 163 6.25 -2.16 5.26
N MET A 164 5.48 -1.67 6.23
CA MET A 164 4.04 -1.49 6.08
C MET A 164 3.72 -0.02 5.89
N TRP A 165 2.86 0.31 4.94
CA TRP A 165 2.34 1.66 4.80
C TRP A 165 1.54 2.08 6.02
N GLY A 166 1.76 3.31 6.47
CA GLY A 166 1.10 3.89 7.63
C GLY A 166 0.41 5.20 7.28
N ASN A 167 -0.79 5.11 6.69
CA ASN A 167 -1.60 6.28 6.35
C ASN A 167 -2.05 7.02 7.61
N MET A 168 -1.66 8.28 7.72
CA MET A 168 -2.07 9.19 8.78
C MET A 168 -2.64 10.51 8.24
N ASN A 169 -3.05 10.53 6.96
CA ASN A 169 -3.52 11.74 6.28
C ASN A 169 -4.60 12.48 7.08
N ALA A 170 -5.63 11.78 7.56
CA ALA A 170 -6.70 12.41 8.34
C ALA A 170 -6.17 13.13 9.60
N ASN A 171 -5.26 12.48 10.34
CA ASN A 171 -4.69 13.05 11.56
C ASN A 171 -3.78 14.24 11.26
N TYR A 172 -2.97 14.18 10.22
CA TYR A 172 -2.11 15.28 9.81
C TYR A 172 -2.92 16.47 9.24
N ASN A 173 -4.03 16.19 8.53
CA ASN A 173 -4.97 17.21 8.11
C ASN A 173 -5.52 17.98 9.32
N GLU A 174 -6.01 17.28 10.35
CA GLU A 174 -6.50 17.92 11.57
C GLU A 174 -5.43 18.80 12.23
N LEU A 175 -4.20 18.28 12.36
CA LEU A 175 -3.09 19.04 12.92
C LEU A 175 -2.79 20.29 12.08
N LEU A 176 -2.69 20.20 10.77
CA LEU A 176 -2.39 21.34 9.90
C LEU A 176 -3.52 22.37 9.96
N MET A 177 -4.77 21.93 9.92
CA MET A 177 -5.95 22.76 10.03
C MET A 177 -6.13 23.44 11.40
N GLY A 178 -5.28 23.11 12.39
CA GLY A 178 -5.33 23.73 13.73
C GLY A 178 -6.33 23.07 14.67
N TYR A 179 -6.64 21.79 14.45
CA TYR A 179 -7.47 20.96 15.33
C TYR A 179 -6.61 19.93 16.07
N SER A 180 -7.20 19.28 17.07
CA SER A 180 -6.52 18.22 17.82
C SER A 180 -6.53 16.90 17.07
N ALA A 181 -5.40 16.22 17.03
CA ALA A 181 -5.31 14.88 16.46
C ALA A 181 -4.29 14.01 17.19
N ASN A 182 -4.46 12.70 17.09
CA ASN A 182 -3.55 11.72 17.65
C ASN A 182 -2.72 11.08 16.53
N ILE A 183 -1.42 11.28 16.57
CA ILE A 183 -0.46 10.71 15.60
C ILE A 183 0.33 9.51 16.14
N ALA A 184 -0.04 8.96 17.31
CA ALA A 184 0.66 7.81 17.89
C ALA A 184 0.71 6.60 16.95
N GLY A 185 -0.28 6.44 16.05
CA GLY A 185 -0.31 5.41 15.01
C GLY A 185 0.84 5.45 14.00
N MET A 186 1.64 6.51 13.99
CA MET A 186 2.88 6.62 13.18
C MET A 186 4.06 5.83 13.76
N THR A 187 3.95 5.28 14.95
CA THR A 187 5.05 4.51 15.56
C THR A 187 4.91 3.02 15.30
N SER A 188 6.01 2.35 14.97
CA SER A 188 6.04 0.89 14.84
C SER A 188 5.56 0.18 16.11
N GLN A 189 5.93 0.72 17.26
CA GLN A 189 5.57 0.18 18.57
C GLN A 189 4.06 0.19 18.82
N SER A 190 3.36 1.25 18.43
CA SER A 190 1.89 1.35 18.60
C SER A 190 1.13 0.30 17.78
N ARG A 191 1.77 -0.23 16.74
CA ARG A 191 1.23 -1.31 15.89
C ARG A 191 1.73 -2.71 16.28
N GLY A 192 2.60 -2.81 17.30
CA GLY A 192 3.18 -4.09 17.76
C GLY A 192 4.28 -4.63 16.84
N PHE A 193 4.95 -3.75 16.08
CA PHE A 193 6.10 -4.13 15.29
C PHE A 193 7.35 -4.15 16.15
N THR A 194 8.16 -5.21 16.05
CA THR A 194 9.38 -5.39 16.84
C THR A 194 10.57 -4.58 16.33
N ALA A 195 10.48 -4.07 15.11
CA ALA A 195 11.45 -3.19 14.49
C ALA A 195 10.75 -2.01 13.79
N ASN A 196 11.52 -0.99 13.39
CA ASN A 196 10.99 0.18 12.71
C ASN A 196 10.63 -0.17 11.25
N ARG A 197 9.49 -0.85 11.07
CA ARG A 197 8.96 -1.32 9.77
C ARG A 197 7.67 -0.61 9.34
N LEU A 198 7.31 0.49 9.99
CA LEU A 198 6.19 1.33 9.57
C LEU A 198 6.70 2.48 8.71
N MET A 199 6.30 2.52 7.45
CA MET A 199 6.50 3.64 6.54
C MET A 199 5.35 4.62 6.71
N GLY A 200 5.49 5.52 7.67
CA GLY A 200 4.45 6.51 7.98
C GLY A 200 4.45 7.66 6.98
N TYR A 201 3.27 8.16 6.64
CA TYR A 201 3.12 9.28 5.73
C TYR A 201 1.90 10.15 6.06
N ALA A 202 2.01 11.43 5.67
CA ALA A 202 0.95 12.41 5.80
C ALA A 202 0.14 12.58 4.51
N GLU A 203 0.75 12.34 3.36
CA GLU A 203 0.13 12.39 2.02
C GLU A 203 0.63 11.25 1.15
N SER A 204 -0.23 10.78 0.25
CA SER A 204 0.11 9.92 -0.88
C SER A 204 -0.65 10.37 -2.14
N HIS A 205 -0.60 9.54 -3.20
CA HIS A 205 -1.39 9.76 -4.42
C HIS A 205 -2.89 9.49 -4.25
N ASP A 206 -3.30 8.84 -3.16
CA ASP A 206 -4.69 8.42 -2.92
C ASP A 206 -5.47 9.43 -2.08
N GLU A 207 -4.78 10.30 -1.32
CA GLU A 207 -5.44 11.25 -0.43
C GLU A 207 -5.38 12.67 -0.95
N GLU A 208 -6.32 13.49 -0.45
CA GLU A 208 -6.31 14.92 -0.71
C GLU A 208 -5.12 15.61 -0.03
N ARG A 209 -4.54 16.59 -0.69
CA ARG A 209 -3.40 17.37 -0.18
C ARG A 209 -3.70 18.03 1.15
N LEU A 210 -2.76 18.00 2.07
CA LEU A 210 -2.86 18.67 3.37
C LEU A 210 -3.08 20.17 3.20
N MET A 211 -2.33 20.80 2.29
CA MET A 211 -2.46 22.24 2.06
C MET A 211 -3.83 22.59 1.48
N TYR A 212 -4.36 21.82 0.53
CA TYR A 212 -5.71 22.02 0.03
C TYR A 212 -6.74 21.97 1.16
N LYS A 213 -6.71 20.92 1.97
CA LYS A 213 -7.62 20.77 3.12
C LYS A 213 -7.51 21.95 4.08
N ASN A 214 -6.27 22.40 4.39
CA ASN A 214 -6.05 23.53 5.29
C ASN A 214 -6.64 24.82 4.75
N LEU A 215 -6.42 25.11 3.47
CA LEU A 215 -6.95 26.34 2.85
C LEU A 215 -8.49 26.34 2.76
N GLN A 216 -9.10 25.16 2.60
CA GLN A 216 -10.56 25.02 2.51
C GLN A 216 -11.24 24.99 3.89
N TYR A 217 -10.68 24.28 4.87
CA TYR A 217 -11.37 23.90 6.10
C TYR A 217 -10.61 24.28 7.38
N GLY A 218 -9.46 24.97 7.26
CA GLY A 218 -8.63 25.37 8.39
C GLY A 218 -9.34 26.24 9.40
N ASN A 219 -8.90 26.20 10.65
CA ASN A 219 -9.48 26.91 11.79
C ASN A 219 -9.28 28.42 11.65
N THR A 220 -10.37 29.18 11.76
CA THR A 220 -10.42 30.63 11.64
C THR A 220 -10.88 31.32 12.93
N THR A 221 -11.00 30.58 14.03
CA THR A 221 -11.55 31.12 15.31
C THR A 221 -10.65 32.19 15.93
N ASN A 222 -9.35 32.19 15.63
CA ASN A 222 -8.44 33.25 16.01
C ASN A 222 -8.11 34.15 14.79
N PRO A 223 -8.69 35.35 14.68
CA PRO A 223 -8.43 36.23 13.54
C PRO A 223 -6.96 36.63 13.37
N ALA A 224 -6.20 36.72 14.49
CA ALA A 224 -4.77 37.02 14.46
C ALA A 224 -3.91 35.83 13.99
N TYR A 225 -4.47 34.63 13.97
CA TYR A 225 -3.81 33.41 13.53
C TYR A 225 -4.77 32.54 12.72
N ASN A 226 -5.25 33.09 11.62
CA ASN A 226 -6.12 32.36 10.67
C ASN A 226 -5.30 31.39 9.85
N VAL A 227 -5.45 30.09 10.12
CA VAL A 227 -4.63 29.06 9.47
C VAL A 227 -4.97 28.85 7.98
N LYS A 228 -6.02 29.47 7.48
CA LYS A 228 -6.33 29.54 6.03
C LYS A 228 -5.54 30.63 5.31
N ASN A 229 -4.88 31.53 6.03
CA ASN A 229 -3.92 32.45 5.42
C ASN A 229 -2.72 31.68 4.92
N LEU A 230 -2.33 31.90 3.66
CA LEU A 230 -1.30 31.09 2.99
C LEU A 230 0.05 31.15 3.72
N ASP A 231 0.48 32.33 4.20
CA ASP A 231 1.77 32.46 4.90
C ASP A 231 1.77 31.67 6.22
N ILE A 232 0.65 31.73 6.95
CA ILE A 232 0.47 30.97 8.19
C ILE A 232 0.42 29.46 7.84
N ALA A 233 -0.35 29.08 6.83
CA ALA A 233 -0.46 27.70 6.38
C ALA A 233 0.90 27.12 6.01
N LEU A 234 1.70 27.82 5.21
CA LEU A 234 3.05 27.41 4.81
C LEU A 234 3.99 27.30 6.02
N SER A 235 3.93 28.24 6.97
CA SER A 235 4.76 28.18 8.20
C SER A 235 4.45 26.93 9.03
N ARG A 236 3.19 26.45 9.00
CA ARG A 236 2.77 25.22 9.71
C ARG A 236 3.29 23.95 9.05
N MET A 237 3.57 23.95 7.74
CA MET A 237 4.14 22.78 7.05
C MET A 237 5.50 22.37 7.64
N SER A 238 6.31 23.33 8.10
CA SER A 238 7.58 23.02 8.79
C SER A 238 7.36 22.20 10.08
N ALA A 239 6.33 22.52 10.85
CA ALA A 239 5.99 21.78 12.06
C ALA A 239 5.46 20.37 11.72
N ILE A 240 4.62 20.25 10.70
CA ILE A 240 4.12 18.96 10.21
C ILE A 240 5.30 18.09 9.73
N GLY A 241 6.22 18.65 8.95
CA GLY A 241 7.43 17.98 8.51
C GLY A 241 8.29 17.50 9.67
N ALA A 242 8.52 18.34 10.68
CA ALA A 242 9.27 17.97 11.88
C ALA A 242 8.61 16.79 12.62
N VAL A 243 7.30 16.87 12.87
CA VAL A 243 6.57 15.81 13.55
C VAL A 243 6.62 14.50 12.74
N SER A 244 6.45 14.57 11.41
CA SER A 244 6.49 13.39 10.54
C SER A 244 7.88 12.76 10.51
N LEU A 245 8.94 13.54 10.29
CA LEU A 245 10.29 13.03 10.05
C LEU A 245 11.02 12.57 11.31
N LEU A 246 10.69 13.14 12.48
CA LEU A 246 11.38 12.79 13.74
C LEU A 246 10.86 11.50 14.39
N VAL A 247 9.74 10.95 13.96
CA VAL A 247 9.28 9.62 14.40
C VAL A 247 10.23 8.55 13.84
N PRO A 248 10.74 7.61 14.66
CA PRO A 248 11.66 6.57 14.18
C PRO A 248 11.04 5.67 13.11
N GLY A 249 11.82 5.34 12.08
CA GLY A 249 11.43 4.43 11.00
C GLY A 249 11.40 5.10 9.62
N PRO A 250 11.14 4.32 8.56
CA PRO A 250 11.02 4.85 7.20
C PRO A 250 9.82 5.79 7.08
N LYS A 251 9.94 6.76 6.19
CA LYS A 251 8.90 7.75 5.90
C LYS A 251 8.70 7.89 4.40
N MET A 252 7.50 8.21 4.01
CA MET A 252 7.21 8.66 2.65
C MET A 252 6.83 10.14 2.67
N ILE A 253 7.42 10.88 1.75
CA ILE A 253 7.01 12.25 1.41
C ILE A 253 6.46 12.18 0.00
N TRP A 254 5.18 12.50 -0.16
CA TRP A 254 4.60 12.63 -1.49
C TRP A 254 5.15 13.90 -2.16
N GLN A 255 5.44 13.82 -3.46
CA GLN A 255 6.14 14.90 -4.18
C GLN A 255 5.51 16.27 -3.91
N PHE A 256 6.36 17.24 -3.60
CA PHE A 256 6.00 18.64 -3.29
C PHE A 256 5.15 18.86 -2.04
N ALA A 257 4.89 17.81 -1.25
CA ALA A 257 4.19 17.96 0.03
C ALA A 257 4.95 18.90 0.98
N GLU A 258 6.28 18.80 1.00
CA GLU A 258 7.16 19.66 1.81
C GLU A 258 7.10 21.15 1.41
N LEU A 259 6.65 21.45 0.20
CA LEU A 259 6.48 22.81 -0.32
C LEU A 259 5.07 23.36 -0.09
N GLY A 260 4.16 22.55 0.47
CA GLY A 260 2.76 22.93 0.64
C GLY A 260 1.98 22.97 -0.68
N PHE A 261 2.28 22.05 -1.60
CA PHE A 261 1.54 21.92 -2.85
C PHE A 261 0.07 21.53 -2.59
N ASP A 262 -0.86 22.18 -3.28
CA ASP A 262 -2.30 22.11 -3.01
C ASP A 262 -3.14 21.51 -4.15
N LYS A 263 -2.49 20.89 -5.18
CA LYS A 263 -3.16 20.34 -6.38
C LYS A 263 -2.79 18.90 -6.64
#